data_62d94cd68ab917f10c7c59b297926fcf
#
_entry.id   62d94cd68ab917f10c7c59b297926fcf
#
_cell.length_a   1.000
_cell.length_b   1.000
_cell.length_c   1.000
_cell.angle_alpha   90.00
_cell.angle_beta   90.00
_cell.angle_gamma   90.00
#
_symmetry.space_group_name_H-M   'P 1'
#
loop_
_entity.id
_entity.type
_entity.pdbx_description
1 polymer ?
#
loop_
_entity_poly.entity_id
_entity_poly.type
_entity_poly.pdbx_seq_one_letter_code
_entity_poly.pdbx_strand_id
1 'polypeptide(L)'
;MKVLTNGHFISCDDENRCFSVMIIDRDKIIFTGDSVPDTYAGCKQIDMHGLTIVPAFSDTHMHFESYALFGTTVDVREAQNFEAMGRMLNDWIDAHPNAKFLPAYGCSAHTVAEKRLPETADLDAITDLPLLIVKYDGHAAVANSALIDLFPSDILADPGFDARTGWLYQNAFYKGVNFITGKVSPITLLEGMQRAAEALAEKGIGYIHTVEGVGYQNDIDIDTINIIRRGLPQKYTVFFQTMDVDKVVRRKMTHIGGCFSLALDGCFGSEDAALSEGYTNHPENKGFLAYSQEEVDNFCIRANRAGLQITMHAIGDAAVDQALNAYAAALKDYPRKDARHILIHGDLMNKAAIQKAAELGITIAVQPAFLDWPQEPAEYLESILGERAAQILPLRDMVDAGLLVTSGSDAPCTIPDPIEGIHICCNHPNPAQALTPEEALKTYTLWPARSAFDDNLYGSLTPGKKASFVVLDKDILSIPKEDIRTTKIRGVFLNGRRFRPSERFSMPELALRILHNFRED
;
A
#
# COMPACT_ATOMS: atom_id res chain seq x y z
N MET A 1 -4.94 28.78 17.75
CA MET A 1 -5.45 27.73 18.64
C MET A 1 -6.88 27.33 18.30
N LYS A 2 -7.25 26.06 18.45
CA LYS A 2 -8.61 25.50 18.31
C LYS A 2 -8.85 24.57 19.49
N VAL A 3 -10.01 24.67 20.12
CA VAL A 3 -10.44 23.82 21.23
C VAL A 3 -11.57 22.92 20.68
N LEU A 4 -11.32 21.62 20.54
CA LEU A 4 -12.31 20.63 20.14
C LEU A 4 -12.95 20.09 21.43
N THR A 5 -14.27 20.12 21.52
CA THR A 5 -15.06 19.73 22.70
C THR A 5 -16.16 18.75 22.32
N ASN A 6 -16.72 18.07 23.33
CA ASN A 6 -17.86 17.16 23.12
C ASN A 6 -17.58 16.12 22.02
N GLY A 7 -16.36 15.55 21.99
CA GLY A 7 -15.98 14.45 21.11
C GLY A 7 -15.67 13.20 21.92
N HIS A 8 -15.80 12.04 21.31
CA HIS A 8 -15.26 10.80 21.84
C HIS A 8 -13.89 10.57 21.19
N PHE A 9 -12.83 11.08 21.82
CA PHE A 9 -11.47 10.94 21.31
C PHE A 9 -10.84 9.66 21.84
N ILE A 10 -10.32 8.84 20.95
CA ILE A 10 -9.55 7.62 21.25
C ILE A 10 -8.09 7.91 20.95
N SER A 11 -7.23 7.86 21.98
CA SER A 11 -5.82 8.25 21.84
C SER A 11 -5.04 7.35 20.89
N CYS A 12 -5.36 6.06 20.83
CA CYS A 12 -4.57 5.01 20.16
C CYS A 12 -3.10 4.97 20.64
N ASP A 13 -2.82 5.45 21.84
CA ASP A 13 -1.53 5.22 22.49
C ASP A 13 -1.50 3.83 23.16
N ASP A 14 -0.46 3.53 23.94
CA ASP A 14 -0.35 2.22 24.59
C ASP A 14 -1.45 1.96 25.62
N GLU A 15 -1.95 3.02 26.26
CA GLU A 15 -3.01 2.97 27.27
C GLU A 15 -4.42 3.06 26.66
N ASN A 16 -4.52 3.39 25.36
CA ASN A 16 -5.77 3.58 24.63
C ASN A 16 -6.78 4.48 25.34
N ARG A 17 -6.29 5.61 25.88
CA ARG A 17 -7.11 6.53 26.68
C ARG A 17 -8.20 7.17 25.84
N CYS A 18 -9.39 7.33 26.43
CA CYS A 18 -10.47 8.15 25.89
C CYS A 18 -10.56 9.47 26.63
N PHE A 19 -10.94 10.53 25.92
CA PHE A 19 -11.13 11.86 26.48
C PHE A 19 -12.13 12.66 25.62
N SER A 20 -12.63 13.80 26.14
CA SER A 20 -13.70 14.57 25.48
C SER A 20 -13.25 15.94 24.94
N VAL A 21 -12.01 16.36 25.24
CA VAL A 21 -11.46 17.67 24.85
C VAL A 21 -10.05 17.51 24.26
N MET A 22 -9.81 18.09 23.09
CA MET A 22 -8.48 18.19 22.49
C MET A 22 -8.19 19.63 22.08
N ILE A 23 -7.01 20.16 22.43
CA ILE A 23 -6.58 21.50 22.04
C ILE A 23 -5.43 21.42 21.05
N ILE A 24 -5.58 22.16 19.95
CA ILE A 24 -4.63 22.22 18.86
C ILE A 24 -4.07 23.63 18.73
N ASP A 25 -2.76 23.75 18.71
CA ASP A 25 -2.07 24.96 18.28
C ASP A 25 -1.30 24.69 16.98
N ARG A 26 -1.66 25.48 15.95
CA ARG A 26 -1.15 25.28 14.57
C ARG A 26 -1.39 23.85 14.09
N ASP A 27 -0.37 23.02 14.06
CA ASP A 27 -0.37 21.65 13.55
C ASP A 27 -0.20 20.59 14.65
N LYS A 28 -0.09 21.01 15.94
CA LYS A 28 0.20 20.10 17.06
C LYS A 28 -0.92 20.04 18.08
N ILE A 29 -1.10 18.88 18.66
CA ILE A 29 -1.90 18.66 19.85
C ILE A 29 -1.11 19.21 21.04
N ILE A 30 -1.70 20.09 21.83
CA ILE A 30 -1.06 20.70 23.01
C ILE A 30 -1.71 20.27 24.32
N PHE A 31 -2.93 19.73 24.26
CA PHE A 31 -3.66 19.25 25.44
C PHE A 31 -4.69 18.20 25.04
N THR A 32 -4.92 17.23 25.92
CA THR A 32 -6.00 16.25 25.89
C THR A 32 -6.56 16.06 27.31
N GLY A 33 -7.87 15.94 27.45
CA GLY A 33 -8.52 15.77 28.76
C GLY A 33 -10.05 15.85 28.66
N ASP A 34 -10.75 15.92 29.82
CA ASP A 34 -12.21 15.88 29.86
C ASP A 34 -12.85 17.25 30.09
N SER A 35 -12.05 18.27 30.38
CA SER A 35 -12.52 19.65 30.53
C SER A 35 -11.54 20.64 29.91
N VAL A 36 -12.07 21.76 29.42
CA VAL A 36 -11.25 22.86 28.89
C VAL A 36 -10.56 23.57 30.05
N PRO A 37 -9.22 23.63 30.12
CA PRO A 37 -8.53 24.43 31.14
C PRO A 37 -8.87 25.91 31.01
N ASP A 38 -8.94 26.62 32.16
CA ASP A 38 -9.31 28.05 32.23
C ASP A 38 -8.46 28.93 31.31
N THR A 39 -7.19 28.58 31.12
CA THR A 39 -6.26 29.27 30.23
C THR A 39 -6.71 29.28 28.76
N TYR A 40 -7.59 28.37 28.37
CA TYR A 40 -8.12 28.24 27.01
C TYR A 40 -9.61 28.54 26.89
N ALA A 41 -10.29 28.95 27.97
CA ALA A 41 -11.73 29.23 27.98
C ALA A 41 -12.16 30.30 26.95
N GLY A 42 -11.28 31.26 26.67
CA GLY A 42 -11.52 32.32 25.66
C GLY A 42 -11.19 31.91 24.21
N CYS A 43 -10.68 30.72 23.97
CA CYS A 43 -10.36 30.27 22.62
C CYS A 43 -11.61 29.82 21.85
N LYS A 44 -11.52 29.85 20.51
CA LYS A 44 -12.59 29.34 19.65
C LYS A 44 -12.81 27.84 19.91
N GLN A 45 -14.01 27.51 20.41
CA GLN A 45 -14.44 26.15 20.62
C GLN A 45 -15.12 25.58 19.36
N ILE A 46 -14.93 24.30 19.10
CA ILE A 46 -15.54 23.53 18.01
C ILE A 46 -16.20 22.32 18.66
N ASP A 47 -17.52 22.26 18.61
CA ASP A 47 -18.29 21.11 19.08
C ASP A 47 -18.15 19.95 18.11
N MET A 48 -17.73 18.79 18.61
CA MET A 48 -17.58 17.56 17.83
C MET A 48 -18.84 16.69 17.85
N HIS A 49 -19.92 17.16 18.50
CA HIS A 49 -21.26 16.55 18.51
C HIS A 49 -21.29 15.07 18.95
N GLY A 50 -20.43 14.67 19.86
CA GLY A 50 -20.34 13.29 20.33
C GLY A 50 -19.77 12.30 19.32
N LEU A 51 -19.26 12.77 18.19
CA LEU A 51 -18.63 11.92 17.17
C LEU A 51 -17.33 11.29 17.69
N THR A 52 -16.94 10.16 17.12
CA THR A 52 -15.70 9.48 17.47
C THR A 52 -14.52 10.04 16.67
N ILE A 53 -13.43 10.30 17.35
CA ILE A 53 -12.21 10.84 16.75
C ILE A 53 -11.04 9.91 17.03
N VAL A 54 -10.39 9.45 15.97
CA VAL A 54 -9.20 8.57 15.99
C VAL A 54 -8.04 9.25 15.27
N PRO A 55 -6.77 8.85 15.48
CA PRO A 55 -5.66 9.33 14.67
C PRO A 55 -5.94 9.11 13.18
N ALA A 56 -5.39 9.94 12.32
CA ALA A 56 -5.42 9.68 10.88
C ALA A 56 -4.81 8.32 10.58
N PHE A 57 -5.44 7.60 9.67
CA PHE A 57 -5.03 6.27 9.28
C PHE A 57 -3.71 6.30 8.48
N SER A 58 -3.06 5.17 8.44
CA SER A 58 -1.88 4.92 7.62
C SER A 58 -2.19 3.86 6.58
N ASP A 59 -1.46 3.88 5.48
CA ASP A 59 -1.31 2.78 4.54
C ASP A 59 0.17 2.42 4.50
N THR A 60 0.55 1.22 4.93
CA THR A 60 1.97 0.87 5.16
C THR A 60 2.63 0.11 4.02
N HIS A 61 1.88 -0.11 2.96
CA HIS A 61 2.44 -0.66 1.73
C HIS A 61 1.55 -0.32 0.56
N MET A 62 2.06 0.48 -0.35
CA MET A 62 1.45 0.76 -1.63
C MET A 62 2.50 1.20 -2.66
N HIS A 63 2.12 1.18 -3.94
CA HIS A 63 2.85 1.74 -5.07
C HIS A 63 2.17 3.06 -5.46
N PHE A 64 2.49 4.14 -4.73
CA PHE A 64 1.73 5.40 -4.86
C PHE A 64 1.76 5.98 -6.27
N GLU A 65 2.91 5.92 -6.96
CA GLU A 65 3.01 6.43 -8.33
C GLU A 65 2.17 5.58 -9.31
N SER A 66 2.24 4.26 -9.19
CA SER A 66 1.38 3.34 -9.96
C SER A 66 -0.09 3.58 -9.64
N TYR A 67 -0.45 3.74 -8.38
CA TYR A 67 -1.82 4.08 -7.97
C TYR A 67 -2.27 5.42 -8.55
N ALA A 68 -1.41 6.43 -8.57
CA ALA A 68 -1.69 7.72 -9.18
C ALA A 68 -1.87 7.63 -10.71
N LEU A 69 -1.07 6.81 -11.37
CA LEU A 69 -1.18 6.58 -12.81
C LEU A 69 -2.47 5.83 -13.15
N PHE A 70 -2.69 4.67 -12.52
CA PHE A 70 -3.85 3.82 -12.81
C PHE A 70 -5.16 4.39 -12.24
N GLY A 71 -5.13 5.15 -11.16
CA GLY A 71 -6.28 5.86 -10.62
C GLY A 71 -6.83 6.98 -11.51
N THR A 72 -6.06 7.42 -12.51
CA THR A 72 -6.51 8.39 -13.54
C THR A 72 -6.98 7.72 -14.83
N THR A 73 -6.98 6.40 -14.88
CA THR A 73 -7.30 5.56 -16.05
C THR A 73 -8.53 4.70 -15.78
N VAL A 74 -8.67 3.56 -16.44
CA VAL A 74 -9.85 2.68 -16.28
C VAL A 74 -9.52 1.52 -15.35
N ASP A 75 -10.24 1.45 -14.24
CA ASP A 75 -10.26 0.29 -13.36
C ASP A 75 -11.34 -0.70 -13.85
N VAL A 76 -10.92 -1.86 -14.34
CA VAL A 76 -11.83 -2.89 -14.88
C VAL A 76 -12.13 -4.01 -13.87
N ARG A 77 -11.74 -3.88 -12.60
CA ARG A 77 -11.97 -4.91 -11.56
C ARG A 77 -13.43 -5.27 -11.37
N GLU A 78 -14.34 -4.32 -11.57
CA GLU A 78 -15.78 -4.51 -11.45
C GLU A 78 -16.43 -5.10 -12.71
N ALA A 79 -15.67 -5.32 -13.79
CA ALA A 79 -16.19 -5.91 -15.01
C ALA A 79 -16.55 -7.38 -14.77
N GLN A 80 -17.81 -7.75 -15.05
CA GLN A 80 -18.32 -9.11 -14.87
C GLN A 80 -18.20 -9.99 -16.13
N ASN A 81 -17.81 -9.41 -17.25
CA ASN A 81 -17.54 -10.05 -18.53
C ASN A 81 -16.78 -9.11 -19.46
N PHE A 82 -16.27 -9.60 -20.59
CA PHE A 82 -15.51 -8.78 -21.56
C PHE A 82 -16.34 -7.69 -22.22
N GLU A 83 -17.66 -7.90 -22.37
CA GLU A 83 -18.56 -6.85 -22.89
C GLU A 83 -18.67 -5.66 -21.92
N ALA A 84 -18.81 -5.94 -20.61
CA ALA A 84 -18.83 -4.90 -19.57
C ALA A 84 -17.47 -4.18 -19.50
N MET A 85 -16.37 -4.91 -19.59
CA MET A 85 -15.01 -4.35 -19.68
C MET A 85 -14.90 -3.40 -20.89
N GLY A 86 -15.39 -3.84 -22.07
CA GLY A 86 -15.41 -3.02 -23.28
C GLY A 86 -16.21 -1.74 -23.12
N ARG A 87 -17.37 -1.78 -22.45
CA ARG A 87 -18.16 -0.56 -22.16
C ARG A 87 -17.38 0.41 -21.28
N MET A 88 -16.76 -0.05 -20.21
CA MET A 88 -15.96 0.81 -19.30
C MET A 88 -14.81 1.48 -20.05
N LEU A 89 -14.11 0.74 -20.92
CA LEU A 89 -13.00 1.26 -21.72
C LEU A 89 -13.50 2.30 -22.74
N ASN A 90 -14.61 2.02 -23.45
CA ASN A 90 -15.18 2.93 -24.45
C ASN A 90 -15.75 4.21 -23.82
N ASP A 91 -16.43 4.11 -22.66
CA ASP A 91 -16.90 5.28 -21.90
C ASP A 91 -15.75 6.24 -21.56
N TRP A 92 -14.59 5.69 -21.18
CA TRP A 92 -13.41 6.50 -20.93
C TRP A 92 -12.84 7.11 -22.22
N ILE A 93 -12.78 6.36 -23.32
CA ILE A 93 -12.31 6.85 -24.63
C ILE A 93 -13.18 8.01 -25.10
N ASP A 94 -14.50 7.89 -24.98
CA ASP A 94 -15.45 8.93 -25.39
C ASP A 94 -15.28 10.21 -24.55
N ALA A 95 -14.96 10.07 -23.28
CA ALA A 95 -14.66 11.20 -22.39
C ALA A 95 -13.28 11.83 -22.68
N HIS A 96 -12.37 11.11 -23.36
CA HIS A 96 -10.99 11.55 -23.63
C HIS A 96 -10.62 11.46 -25.13
N PRO A 97 -11.30 12.20 -26.03
CA PRO A 97 -11.18 12.05 -27.49
C PRO A 97 -9.79 12.35 -28.04
N ASN A 98 -8.91 12.97 -27.26
CA ASN A 98 -7.52 13.27 -27.64
C ASN A 98 -6.50 12.27 -27.06
N ALA A 99 -6.95 11.24 -26.34
CA ALA A 99 -6.08 10.21 -25.80
C ALA A 99 -5.37 9.46 -26.94
N LYS A 100 -4.09 9.17 -26.74
CA LYS A 100 -3.27 8.42 -27.70
C LYS A 100 -2.98 7.01 -27.24
N PHE A 101 -3.20 6.74 -25.95
CA PHE A 101 -2.99 5.47 -25.27
C PHE A 101 -4.04 5.33 -24.18
N LEU A 102 -4.44 4.11 -23.91
CA LEU A 102 -5.30 3.77 -22.80
C LEU A 102 -4.61 2.70 -21.92
N PRO A 103 -3.97 3.10 -20.82
CA PRO A 103 -3.65 2.15 -19.77
C PRO A 103 -4.91 1.86 -18.95
N ALA A 104 -5.13 0.59 -18.61
CA ALA A 104 -6.20 0.13 -17.74
C ALA A 104 -5.64 -0.86 -16.73
N TYR A 105 -6.41 -1.14 -15.67
CA TYR A 105 -5.96 -1.98 -14.57
C TYR A 105 -7.07 -2.92 -14.09
N GLY A 106 -6.68 -4.14 -13.69
CA GLY A 106 -7.52 -4.96 -12.83
C GLY A 106 -8.21 -6.13 -13.50
N CYS A 107 -7.85 -6.57 -14.72
CA CYS A 107 -8.47 -7.74 -15.33
C CYS A 107 -8.17 -9.02 -14.53
N SER A 108 -9.19 -9.86 -14.32
CA SER A 108 -9.10 -11.15 -13.63
C SER A 108 -9.97 -12.20 -14.31
N ALA A 109 -9.48 -13.45 -14.35
CA ALA A 109 -10.26 -14.60 -14.83
C ALA A 109 -11.36 -15.02 -13.83
N HIS A 110 -11.22 -14.65 -12.56
CA HIS A 110 -12.14 -15.08 -11.50
C HIS A 110 -13.43 -14.26 -11.46
N THR A 111 -13.35 -12.96 -11.83
CA THR A 111 -14.49 -12.03 -11.77
C THR A 111 -15.33 -12.01 -13.05
N VAL A 112 -14.80 -12.46 -14.18
CA VAL A 112 -15.50 -12.43 -15.47
C VAL A 112 -16.20 -13.76 -15.81
N ALA A 113 -17.31 -13.66 -16.52
CA ALA A 113 -18.12 -14.81 -16.93
C ALA A 113 -17.36 -15.79 -17.86
N GLU A 114 -16.43 -15.28 -18.65
CA GLU A 114 -15.59 -16.05 -19.58
C GLU A 114 -14.61 -16.99 -18.87
N LYS A 115 -14.34 -16.80 -17.56
CA LYS A 115 -13.45 -17.61 -16.73
C LYS A 115 -12.04 -17.77 -17.31
N ARG A 116 -11.59 -16.76 -18.04
CA ARG A 116 -10.25 -16.63 -18.61
C ARG A 116 -9.81 -15.17 -18.62
N LEU A 117 -8.52 -14.96 -18.73
CA LEU A 117 -7.98 -13.62 -18.98
C LEU A 117 -8.26 -13.19 -20.43
N PRO A 118 -8.40 -11.88 -20.71
CA PRO A 118 -8.52 -11.38 -22.07
C PRO A 118 -7.22 -11.59 -22.86
N GLU A 119 -7.32 -11.77 -24.17
CA GLU A 119 -6.19 -11.84 -25.10
C GLU A 119 -6.27 -10.65 -26.08
N THR A 120 -5.20 -10.43 -26.87
CA THR A 120 -5.13 -9.38 -27.90
C THR A 120 -6.40 -9.29 -28.73
N ALA A 121 -6.93 -10.46 -29.20
CA ALA A 121 -8.12 -10.48 -30.05
C ALA A 121 -9.39 -9.95 -29.34
N ASP A 122 -9.52 -10.16 -28.02
CA ASP A 122 -10.62 -9.60 -27.24
C ASP A 122 -10.50 -8.07 -27.14
N LEU A 123 -9.28 -7.56 -26.97
CA LEU A 123 -9.01 -6.13 -26.89
C LEU A 123 -9.14 -5.42 -28.24
N ASP A 124 -8.73 -6.06 -29.33
CA ASP A 124 -8.92 -5.56 -30.70
C ASP A 124 -10.40 -5.43 -31.07
N ALA A 125 -11.26 -6.30 -30.51
CA ALA A 125 -12.70 -6.18 -30.68
C ALA A 125 -13.33 -4.97 -29.95
N ILE A 126 -12.60 -4.38 -28.99
CA ILE A 126 -13.07 -3.24 -28.18
C ILE A 126 -12.64 -1.92 -28.83
N THR A 127 -11.35 -1.78 -29.22
CA THR A 127 -10.81 -0.50 -29.69
C THR A 127 -9.53 -0.64 -30.51
N ASP A 128 -9.37 0.25 -31.50
CA ASP A 128 -8.10 0.45 -32.22
C ASP A 128 -7.15 1.43 -31.50
N LEU A 129 -7.56 2.04 -30.38
CA LEU A 129 -6.66 2.86 -29.58
C LEU A 129 -5.63 1.95 -28.89
N PRO A 130 -4.31 2.27 -28.94
CA PRO A 130 -3.30 1.50 -28.22
C PRO A 130 -3.66 1.30 -26.75
N LEU A 131 -3.91 0.04 -26.35
CA LEU A 131 -4.48 -0.36 -25.06
C LEU A 131 -3.55 -1.35 -24.36
N LEU A 132 -3.26 -1.08 -23.08
CA LEU A 132 -2.65 -2.03 -22.14
C LEU A 132 -3.57 -2.23 -20.96
N ILE A 133 -3.88 -3.47 -20.60
CA ILE A 133 -4.59 -3.79 -19.35
C ILE A 133 -3.63 -4.55 -18.43
N VAL A 134 -3.33 -3.99 -17.28
CA VAL A 134 -2.55 -4.67 -16.24
C VAL A 134 -3.45 -5.64 -15.49
N LYS A 135 -2.95 -6.86 -15.23
CA LYS A 135 -3.61 -7.85 -14.40
C LYS A 135 -3.81 -7.32 -12.98
N TYR A 136 -4.84 -7.77 -12.29
CA TYR A 136 -5.22 -7.31 -10.95
C TYR A 136 -4.10 -7.36 -9.90
N ASP A 137 -3.16 -8.30 -10.03
CA ASP A 137 -2.01 -8.48 -9.12
C ASP A 137 -0.78 -7.62 -9.46
N GLY A 138 -0.82 -6.89 -10.59
CA GLY A 138 0.28 -6.00 -10.98
C GLY A 138 1.53 -6.68 -11.52
N HIS A 139 1.49 -8.00 -11.82
CA HIS A 139 2.66 -8.78 -12.27
C HIS A 139 2.67 -9.09 -13.77
N ALA A 140 1.59 -8.84 -14.49
CA ALA A 140 1.48 -9.07 -15.92
C ALA A 140 0.53 -8.05 -16.58
N ALA A 141 0.61 -7.93 -17.91
CA ALA A 141 -0.30 -7.09 -18.68
C ALA A 141 -0.58 -7.69 -20.05
N VAL A 142 -1.73 -7.34 -20.64
CA VAL A 142 -2.08 -7.70 -22.00
C VAL A 142 -2.22 -6.46 -22.87
N ALA A 143 -1.74 -6.53 -24.10
CA ALA A 143 -1.77 -5.45 -25.09
C ALA A 143 -2.64 -5.83 -26.29
N ASN A 144 -3.33 -4.82 -26.86
CA ASN A 144 -3.97 -4.98 -28.17
C ASN A 144 -2.96 -4.84 -29.33
N SER A 145 -3.35 -5.23 -30.54
CA SER A 145 -2.50 -5.16 -31.74
C SER A 145 -1.97 -3.75 -31.98
N ALA A 146 -2.79 -2.73 -31.81
CA ALA A 146 -2.41 -1.33 -32.01
C ALA A 146 -1.25 -0.89 -31.08
N LEU A 147 -1.19 -1.41 -29.85
CA LEU A 147 -0.07 -1.14 -28.94
C LEU A 147 1.14 -2.01 -29.26
N ILE A 148 0.95 -3.30 -29.59
CA ILE A 148 2.02 -4.22 -29.95
C ILE A 148 2.81 -3.69 -31.15
N ASP A 149 2.15 -3.12 -32.15
CA ASP A 149 2.78 -2.51 -33.33
C ASP A 149 3.68 -1.30 -32.98
N LEU A 150 3.49 -0.70 -31.82
CA LEU A 150 4.30 0.42 -31.33
C LEU A 150 5.46 -0.01 -30.43
N PHE A 151 5.50 -1.28 -30.00
CA PHE A 151 6.56 -1.76 -29.13
C PHE A 151 7.92 -1.79 -29.82
N PRO A 152 8.97 -1.34 -29.13
CA PRO A 152 10.33 -1.49 -29.61
C PRO A 152 10.76 -2.98 -29.62
N SER A 153 11.76 -3.29 -30.42
CA SER A 153 12.21 -4.66 -30.66
C SER A 153 12.71 -5.41 -29.41
N ASP A 154 13.15 -4.69 -28.39
CA ASP A 154 13.62 -5.26 -27.13
C ASP A 154 12.48 -5.74 -26.21
N ILE A 155 11.25 -5.25 -26.42
CA ILE A 155 10.03 -5.79 -25.80
C ILE A 155 9.57 -7.03 -26.58
N LEU A 156 9.48 -6.92 -27.92
CA LEU A 156 9.00 -8.00 -28.78
C LEU A 156 9.91 -9.22 -28.78
N ALA A 157 11.21 -9.05 -28.53
CA ALA A 157 12.19 -10.13 -28.43
C ALA A 157 12.36 -10.68 -27.00
N ASP A 158 11.69 -10.08 -26.01
CA ASP A 158 11.81 -10.53 -24.61
C ASP A 158 11.09 -11.88 -24.43
N PRO A 159 11.73 -12.87 -23.77
CA PRO A 159 11.11 -14.18 -23.52
C PRO A 159 9.79 -14.11 -22.74
N GLY A 160 9.56 -13.04 -21.98
CA GLY A 160 8.31 -12.78 -21.25
C GLY A 160 7.17 -12.24 -22.11
N PHE A 161 7.37 -11.95 -23.40
CA PHE A 161 6.32 -11.53 -24.32
C PHE A 161 5.72 -12.71 -25.08
N ASP A 162 4.45 -13.01 -24.84
CA ASP A 162 3.69 -14.00 -25.62
C ASP A 162 3.00 -13.32 -26.82
N ALA A 163 3.62 -13.42 -28.00
CA ALA A 163 3.10 -12.84 -29.24
C ALA A 163 1.75 -13.45 -29.69
N ARG A 164 1.35 -14.64 -29.19
CA ARG A 164 0.08 -15.27 -29.55
C ARG A 164 -1.11 -14.65 -28.80
N THR A 165 -0.90 -14.32 -27.53
CA THR A 165 -1.96 -13.82 -26.65
C THR A 165 -1.85 -12.33 -26.35
N GLY A 166 -0.67 -11.74 -26.61
CA GLY A 166 -0.36 -10.34 -26.27
C GLY A 166 0.00 -10.10 -24.82
N TRP A 167 0.17 -11.17 -24.03
CA TRP A 167 0.57 -11.06 -22.65
C TRP A 167 2.06 -10.74 -22.50
N LEU A 168 2.34 -9.85 -21.55
CA LEU A 168 3.68 -9.48 -21.11
C LEU A 168 3.86 -9.94 -19.66
N TYR A 169 4.89 -10.71 -19.40
CA TYR A 169 5.26 -11.24 -18.09
C TYR A 169 6.65 -10.77 -17.69
N GLN A 170 6.96 -10.75 -16.40
CA GLN A 170 8.30 -10.48 -15.88
C GLN A 170 8.94 -9.23 -16.52
N ASN A 171 10.11 -9.38 -17.16
CA ASN A 171 10.85 -8.27 -17.80
C ASN A 171 10.06 -7.58 -18.91
N ALA A 172 9.33 -8.34 -19.74
CA ALA A 172 8.49 -7.78 -20.79
C ALA A 172 7.38 -6.89 -20.19
N PHE A 173 6.79 -7.29 -19.07
CA PHE A 173 5.80 -6.50 -18.35
C PHE A 173 6.37 -5.13 -17.93
N TYR A 174 7.51 -5.11 -17.23
CA TYR A 174 8.12 -3.84 -16.81
C TYR A 174 8.50 -2.95 -17.99
N LYS A 175 9.04 -3.51 -19.06
CA LYS A 175 9.36 -2.75 -20.28
C LYS A 175 8.10 -2.18 -20.94
N GLY A 176 7.01 -2.96 -21.00
CA GLY A 176 5.73 -2.52 -21.57
C GLY A 176 5.09 -1.39 -20.75
N VAL A 177 5.06 -1.52 -19.42
CA VAL A 177 4.59 -0.46 -18.52
C VAL A 177 5.47 0.79 -18.68
N ASN A 178 6.80 0.65 -18.67
CA ASN A 178 7.73 1.76 -18.85
C ASN A 178 7.58 2.45 -20.21
N PHE A 179 7.25 1.69 -21.26
CA PHE A 179 6.98 2.26 -22.58
C PHE A 179 5.77 3.18 -22.55
N ILE A 180 4.69 2.78 -21.89
CA ILE A 180 3.47 3.59 -21.76
C ILE A 180 3.67 4.76 -20.81
N THR A 181 4.23 4.53 -19.62
CA THR A 181 4.47 5.60 -18.62
C THR A 181 5.39 6.68 -19.18
N GLY A 182 6.38 6.30 -20.00
CA GLY A 182 7.24 7.25 -20.73
C GLY A 182 6.53 8.13 -21.76
N LYS A 183 5.25 7.84 -22.06
CA LYS A 183 4.41 8.69 -22.95
C LYS A 183 3.51 9.64 -22.16
N VAL A 184 3.35 9.43 -20.85
CA VAL A 184 2.57 10.31 -19.97
C VAL A 184 3.34 11.62 -19.76
N SER A 185 2.67 12.76 -19.89
CA SER A 185 3.33 14.04 -19.66
C SER A 185 3.64 14.22 -18.17
N PRO A 186 4.75 14.87 -17.78
CA PRO A 186 5.05 15.16 -16.39
C PRO A 186 3.92 15.91 -15.66
N ILE A 187 3.21 16.80 -16.34
CA ILE A 187 2.08 17.56 -15.77
C ILE A 187 0.92 16.60 -15.46
N THR A 188 0.60 15.69 -16.36
CA THR A 188 -0.46 14.67 -16.16
C THR A 188 -0.13 13.76 -14.98
N LEU A 189 1.13 13.33 -14.86
CA LEU A 189 1.59 12.53 -13.72
C LEU A 189 1.43 13.30 -12.40
N LEU A 190 1.87 14.57 -12.34
CA LEU A 190 1.75 15.40 -11.14
C LEU A 190 0.29 15.66 -10.75
N GLU A 191 -0.59 15.87 -11.73
CA GLU A 191 -2.04 15.97 -11.50
C GLU A 191 -2.60 14.66 -10.95
N GLY A 192 -2.22 13.52 -11.53
CA GLY A 192 -2.60 12.18 -11.05
C GLY A 192 -2.16 11.96 -9.60
N MET A 193 -0.91 12.28 -9.27
CA MET A 193 -0.38 12.17 -7.91
C MET A 193 -1.14 13.06 -6.90
N GLN A 194 -1.51 14.29 -7.28
CA GLN A 194 -2.32 15.13 -6.40
C GLN A 194 -3.72 14.55 -6.20
N ARG A 195 -4.40 14.10 -7.26
CA ARG A 195 -5.74 13.49 -7.17
C ARG A 195 -5.72 12.20 -6.35
N ALA A 196 -4.73 11.34 -6.56
CA ALA A 196 -4.53 10.13 -5.76
C ALA A 196 -4.34 10.44 -4.28
N ALA A 197 -3.46 11.40 -3.96
CA ALA A 197 -3.24 11.85 -2.59
C ALA A 197 -4.52 12.42 -1.94
N GLU A 198 -5.31 13.19 -2.69
CA GLU A 198 -6.57 13.75 -2.21
C GLU A 198 -7.61 12.64 -1.98
N ALA A 199 -7.73 11.65 -2.86
CA ALA A 199 -8.61 10.50 -2.69
C ALA A 199 -8.23 9.66 -1.45
N LEU A 200 -6.95 9.41 -1.24
CA LEU A 200 -6.45 8.75 -0.03
C LEU A 200 -6.76 9.55 1.24
N ALA A 201 -6.62 10.88 1.18
CA ALA A 201 -6.96 11.75 2.32
C ALA A 201 -8.46 11.71 2.63
N GLU A 202 -9.36 11.62 1.64
CA GLU A 202 -10.81 11.45 1.86
C GLU A 202 -11.13 10.13 2.56
N LYS A 203 -10.32 9.08 2.36
CA LYS A 203 -10.37 7.81 3.10
C LYS A 203 -9.72 7.87 4.49
N GLY A 204 -9.31 9.07 4.95
CA GLY A 204 -8.70 9.28 6.25
C GLY A 204 -7.22 8.92 6.34
N ILE A 205 -6.58 8.56 5.22
CA ILE A 205 -5.18 8.20 5.18
C ILE A 205 -4.33 9.48 5.24
N GLY A 206 -3.62 9.63 6.34
CA GLY A 206 -2.73 10.77 6.61
C GLY A 206 -1.24 10.41 6.60
N TYR A 207 -0.92 9.12 6.54
CA TYR A 207 0.44 8.62 6.55
C TYR A 207 0.59 7.43 5.60
N ILE A 208 1.60 7.48 4.73
CA ILE A 208 1.80 6.51 3.65
C ILE A 208 3.23 5.99 3.67
N HIS A 209 3.39 4.67 3.65
CA HIS A 209 4.64 4.03 3.24
C HIS A 209 4.49 3.57 1.80
N THR A 210 5.34 4.10 0.94
CA THR A 210 5.31 3.77 -0.48
C THR A 210 6.63 3.19 -0.95
N VAL A 211 6.57 2.24 -1.85
CA VAL A 211 7.72 1.62 -2.50
C VAL A 211 7.82 2.14 -3.93
N GLU A 212 8.91 2.85 -4.26
CA GLU A 212 9.08 3.56 -5.52
C GLU A 212 10.46 3.28 -6.13
N GLY A 213 10.66 3.63 -7.39
CA GLY A 213 11.96 3.44 -8.08
C GLY A 213 11.92 2.35 -9.13
N VAL A 214 10.73 2.04 -9.66
CA VAL A 214 10.56 1.10 -10.76
C VAL A 214 9.67 1.76 -11.81
N GLY A 215 10.09 1.68 -13.07
CA GLY A 215 9.25 2.14 -14.15
C GLY A 215 9.76 3.38 -14.88
N TYR A 216 10.82 4.02 -14.41
CA TYR A 216 11.37 5.22 -15.05
C TYR A 216 12.90 5.16 -15.20
N GLN A 217 13.38 5.62 -16.35
CA GLN A 217 14.81 5.76 -16.57
C GLN A 217 15.40 6.78 -15.59
N ASN A 218 16.60 6.49 -15.07
CA ASN A 218 17.37 7.36 -14.18
C ASN A 218 16.69 7.68 -12.84
N ASP A 219 15.75 6.84 -12.37
CA ASP A 219 15.04 6.98 -11.09
C ASP A 219 14.33 8.35 -10.93
N ILE A 220 13.78 8.86 -12.01
CA ILE A 220 13.10 10.17 -12.03
C ILE A 220 11.86 10.17 -11.14
N ASP A 221 11.21 9.02 -10.99
CA ASP A 221 10.11 8.76 -10.06
C ASP A 221 10.52 9.02 -8.62
N ILE A 222 11.64 8.46 -8.16
CA ILE A 222 12.20 8.70 -6.83
C ILE A 222 12.48 10.19 -6.59
N ASP A 223 13.07 10.86 -7.55
CA ASP A 223 13.38 12.28 -7.42
C ASP A 223 12.08 13.11 -7.41
N THR A 224 11.08 12.71 -8.22
CA THR A 224 9.76 13.34 -8.27
C THR A 224 9.01 13.18 -6.95
N ILE A 225 8.84 11.95 -6.44
CA ILE A 225 8.10 11.72 -5.19
C ILE A 225 8.78 12.43 -4.01
N ASN A 226 10.12 12.45 -3.94
CA ASN A 226 10.86 13.14 -2.89
C ASN A 226 10.65 14.66 -2.88
N ILE A 227 10.30 15.24 -4.01
CA ILE A 227 9.96 16.67 -4.12
C ILE A 227 8.47 16.88 -3.86
N ILE A 228 7.60 16.17 -4.59
CA ILE A 228 6.15 16.45 -4.61
C ILE A 228 5.48 16.12 -3.28
N ARG A 229 5.95 15.09 -2.55
CA ARG A 229 5.39 14.70 -1.24
C ARG A 229 5.31 15.85 -0.24
N ARG A 230 6.17 16.87 -0.38
CA ARG A 230 6.10 18.08 0.45
C ARG A 230 4.91 18.98 0.15
N GLY A 231 4.33 18.87 -1.04
CA GLY A 231 3.13 19.61 -1.45
C GLY A 231 1.83 18.82 -1.30
N LEU A 232 1.92 17.53 -0.99
CA LEU A 232 0.78 16.62 -0.81
C LEU A 232 0.27 16.67 0.65
N PRO A 233 -0.99 16.25 0.91
CA PRO A 233 -1.57 16.37 2.24
C PRO A 233 -1.01 15.39 3.29
N GLN A 234 -0.49 14.23 2.87
CA GLN A 234 -0.01 13.17 3.75
C GLN A 234 1.48 13.31 4.10
N LYS A 235 1.89 12.64 5.17
CA LYS A 235 3.29 12.27 5.40
C LYS A 235 3.62 11.03 4.58
N TYR A 236 4.78 11.01 3.93
CA TYR A 236 5.28 9.88 3.13
C TYR A 236 6.59 9.36 3.68
N THR A 237 6.68 8.04 3.87
CA THR A 237 7.92 7.29 4.01
C THR A 237 8.15 6.57 2.67
N VAL A 238 9.25 6.88 2.01
CA VAL A 238 9.56 6.37 0.66
C VAL A 238 10.67 5.35 0.74
N PHE A 239 10.38 4.12 0.34
CA PHE A 239 11.35 3.05 0.17
C PHE A 239 11.82 3.02 -1.28
N PHE A 240 13.12 3.05 -1.49
CA PHE A 240 13.68 2.98 -2.83
C PHE A 240 13.88 1.52 -3.25
N GLN A 241 13.12 1.07 -4.24
CA GLN A 241 13.13 -0.29 -4.78
C GLN A 241 14.38 -0.53 -5.62
N THR A 242 15.49 -0.81 -4.97
CA THR A 242 16.77 -1.13 -5.62
C THR A 242 17.63 -1.98 -4.71
N MET A 243 18.51 -2.80 -5.30
CA MET A 243 19.58 -3.50 -4.57
C MET A 243 20.89 -2.67 -4.51
N ASP A 244 20.97 -1.52 -5.18
CA ASP A 244 22.13 -0.63 -5.15
C ASP A 244 22.12 0.25 -3.89
N VAL A 245 22.70 -0.26 -2.80
CA VAL A 245 22.83 0.44 -1.52
C VAL A 245 23.51 1.79 -1.67
N ASP A 246 24.57 1.88 -2.49
CA ASP A 246 25.33 3.12 -2.67
C ASP A 246 24.48 4.20 -3.36
N LYS A 247 23.56 3.79 -4.23
CA LYS A 247 22.60 4.68 -4.91
C LYS A 247 21.66 5.35 -3.90
N VAL A 248 21.16 4.58 -2.92
CA VAL A 248 20.29 5.07 -1.83
C VAL A 248 21.05 6.02 -0.90
N VAL A 249 22.26 5.64 -0.50
CA VAL A 249 23.11 6.46 0.36
C VAL A 249 23.49 7.79 -0.32
N ARG A 250 23.85 7.77 -1.61
CA ARG A 250 24.14 9.01 -2.36
C ARG A 250 22.94 9.97 -2.41
N ARG A 251 21.70 9.46 -2.43
CA ARG A 251 20.47 10.27 -2.36
C ARG A 251 20.07 10.67 -0.94
N LYS A 252 20.85 10.29 0.06
CA LYS A 252 20.58 10.55 1.49
C LYS A 252 19.21 10.00 1.93
N MET A 253 18.75 8.92 1.29
CA MET A 253 17.57 8.18 1.71
C MET A 253 17.94 7.19 2.80
N THR A 254 16.97 6.82 3.62
CA THR A 254 17.15 5.95 4.80
C THR A 254 16.43 4.60 4.67
N HIS A 255 15.66 4.41 3.59
CA HIS A 255 14.82 3.25 3.36
C HIS A 255 15.13 2.64 1.99
N ILE A 256 15.24 1.30 1.95
CA ILE A 256 15.62 0.55 0.76
C ILE A 256 14.79 -0.73 0.65
N GLY A 257 14.46 -1.13 -0.58
CA GLY A 257 13.73 -2.35 -0.87
C GLY A 257 12.31 -2.11 -1.32
N GLY A 258 11.56 -3.18 -1.49
CA GLY A 258 10.19 -3.11 -2.02
C GLY A 258 9.72 -4.44 -2.60
N CYS A 259 8.78 -4.37 -3.55
CA CYS A 259 8.14 -5.53 -4.13
C CYS A 259 8.69 -5.96 -5.49
N PHE A 260 9.31 -5.07 -6.27
CA PHE A 260 9.78 -5.45 -7.60
C PHE A 260 11.27 -5.84 -7.60
N SER A 261 12.16 -4.91 -7.31
CA SER A 261 13.60 -5.22 -7.25
C SER A 261 13.99 -6.11 -6.06
N LEU A 262 13.10 -6.30 -5.10
CA LEU A 262 13.26 -7.17 -3.92
C LEU A 262 11.96 -7.94 -3.63
N ALA A 263 11.23 -8.33 -4.68
CA ALA A 263 10.32 -9.45 -4.60
C ALA A 263 11.16 -10.71 -4.54
N LEU A 264 11.12 -11.41 -3.42
CA LEU A 264 11.84 -12.67 -3.26
C LEU A 264 11.12 -13.82 -3.98
N ASP A 265 9.79 -13.68 -4.14
CA ASP A 265 8.93 -14.60 -4.88
C ASP A 265 7.81 -13.83 -5.62
N GLY A 266 6.86 -14.55 -6.18
CA GLY A 266 5.65 -13.99 -6.79
C GLY A 266 4.44 -14.02 -5.86
N CYS A 267 3.25 -14.38 -6.37
CA CYS A 267 1.98 -14.37 -5.64
C CYS A 267 1.20 -15.68 -5.82
N PHE A 268 0.17 -15.91 -5.01
CA PHE A 268 -0.69 -17.09 -5.12
C PHE A 268 -1.49 -17.10 -6.42
N GLY A 269 -2.00 -15.96 -6.84
CA GLY A 269 -2.82 -15.84 -8.05
C GLY A 269 -2.12 -16.18 -9.36
N SER A 270 -0.79 -16.24 -9.34
CA SER A 270 0.04 -16.70 -10.46
C SER A 270 0.69 -18.06 -10.21
N GLU A 271 0.45 -18.69 -9.06
CA GLU A 271 1.07 -19.93 -8.59
C GLU A 271 2.60 -19.88 -8.64
N ASP A 272 3.18 -18.71 -8.33
CA ASP A 272 4.62 -18.46 -8.36
C ASP A 272 5.18 -17.95 -7.02
N ALA A 273 4.35 -17.81 -5.97
CA ALA A 273 4.82 -17.68 -4.61
C ALA A 273 5.66 -18.91 -4.21
N ALA A 274 6.83 -18.68 -3.58
CA ALA A 274 7.78 -19.75 -3.27
C ALA A 274 7.35 -20.55 -2.04
N LEU A 275 7.02 -21.81 -2.24
CA LEU A 275 6.52 -22.73 -1.22
C LEU A 275 7.53 -23.82 -0.88
N SER A 276 7.60 -24.19 0.40
CA SER A 276 8.39 -25.35 0.86
C SER A 276 7.83 -26.68 0.33
N GLU A 277 6.51 -26.78 0.22
CA GLU A 277 5.77 -27.88 -0.41
C GLU A 277 5.01 -27.36 -1.63
N GLY A 278 4.91 -28.17 -2.69
CA GLY A 278 4.27 -27.76 -3.94
C GLY A 278 2.80 -27.35 -3.79
N TYR A 279 2.28 -26.66 -4.78
CA TYR A 279 0.85 -26.32 -4.86
C TYR A 279 0.00 -27.57 -4.86
N THR A 280 -1.17 -27.55 -4.23
CA THR A 280 -2.03 -28.73 -4.07
C THR A 280 -2.53 -29.28 -5.41
N ASN A 281 -2.87 -28.38 -6.34
CA ASN A 281 -3.29 -28.72 -7.71
C ASN A 281 -2.11 -29.09 -8.64
N HIS A 282 -0.89 -28.61 -8.33
CA HIS A 282 0.35 -28.88 -9.08
C HIS A 282 1.51 -29.18 -8.12
N PRO A 283 1.61 -30.41 -7.56
CA PRO A 283 2.58 -30.72 -6.50
C PRO A 283 4.05 -30.58 -6.90
N GLU A 284 4.38 -30.62 -8.19
CA GLU A 284 5.72 -30.35 -8.72
C GLU A 284 6.05 -28.86 -8.80
N ASN A 285 5.05 -28.00 -8.84
CA ASN A 285 5.23 -26.56 -8.81
C ASN A 285 5.37 -26.05 -7.36
N LYS A 286 6.49 -25.44 -7.06
CA LYS A 286 6.78 -24.80 -5.76
C LYS A 286 6.90 -23.28 -5.85
N GLY A 287 6.49 -22.70 -6.97
CA GLY A 287 6.82 -21.31 -7.25
C GLY A 287 8.33 -21.14 -7.51
N PHE A 288 8.85 -19.95 -7.29
CA PHE A 288 10.28 -19.70 -7.47
C PHE A 288 10.80 -18.65 -6.47
N LEU A 289 12.08 -18.77 -6.13
CA LEU A 289 12.83 -17.70 -5.47
C LEU A 289 13.58 -16.90 -6.54
N ALA A 290 13.36 -15.57 -6.56
CA ALA A 290 13.97 -14.68 -7.55
C ALA A 290 15.49 -14.54 -7.38
N TYR A 291 15.99 -14.78 -6.17
CA TYR A 291 17.39 -14.61 -5.80
C TYR A 291 17.89 -15.83 -5.01
N SER A 292 19.18 -16.10 -5.11
CA SER A 292 19.85 -17.03 -4.19
C SER A 292 19.93 -16.45 -2.77
N GLN A 293 20.05 -17.31 -1.76
CA GLN A 293 20.22 -16.85 -0.37
C GLN A 293 21.45 -15.94 -0.22
N GLU A 294 22.56 -16.27 -0.90
CA GLU A 294 23.79 -15.49 -0.85
C GLU A 294 23.62 -14.04 -1.39
N GLU A 295 22.86 -13.87 -2.46
CA GLU A 295 22.57 -12.54 -3.03
C GLU A 295 21.77 -11.69 -2.03
N VAL A 296 20.72 -12.27 -1.42
CA VAL A 296 19.88 -11.57 -0.44
C VAL A 296 20.66 -11.27 0.84
N ASP A 297 21.46 -12.22 1.34
CA ASP A 297 22.33 -12.01 2.50
C ASP A 297 23.31 -10.85 2.28
N ASN A 298 24.00 -10.86 1.15
CA ASN A 298 24.97 -9.82 0.79
C ASN A 298 24.31 -8.43 0.68
N PHE A 299 23.12 -8.36 0.09
CA PHE A 299 22.34 -7.13 0.03
C PHE A 299 21.96 -6.64 1.44
N CYS A 300 21.36 -7.51 2.26
CA CYS A 300 20.91 -7.16 3.60
C CYS A 300 22.08 -6.72 4.51
N ILE A 301 23.22 -7.42 4.46
CA ILE A 301 24.43 -7.06 5.21
C ILE A 301 24.92 -5.65 4.82
N ARG A 302 25.02 -5.35 3.52
CA ARG A 302 25.45 -4.04 3.05
C ARG A 302 24.48 -2.93 3.44
N ALA A 303 23.18 -3.15 3.27
CA ALA A 303 22.16 -2.16 3.59
C ALA A 303 22.07 -1.90 5.11
N ASN A 304 22.15 -2.96 5.93
CA ASN A 304 22.16 -2.85 7.38
C ASN A 304 23.39 -2.10 7.91
N ARG A 305 24.59 -2.40 7.38
CA ARG A 305 25.83 -1.65 7.70
C ARG A 305 25.75 -0.17 7.33
N ALA A 306 25.04 0.14 6.22
CA ALA A 306 24.80 1.52 5.81
C ALA A 306 23.74 2.25 6.66
N GLY A 307 23.16 1.59 7.66
CA GLY A 307 22.15 2.16 8.55
C GLY A 307 20.74 2.24 7.93
N LEU A 308 20.52 1.63 6.77
CA LEU A 308 19.23 1.67 6.10
C LEU A 308 18.19 0.75 6.78
N GLN A 309 16.93 1.13 6.73
CA GLN A 309 15.80 0.24 6.98
C GLN A 309 15.49 -0.51 5.69
N ILE A 310 15.40 -1.84 5.78
CA ILE A 310 15.20 -2.72 4.62
C ILE A 310 13.76 -3.19 4.61
N THR A 311 13.15 -3.26 3.43
CA THR A 311 11.86 -3.93 3.23
C THR A 311 11.96 -4.91 2.06
N MET A 312 11.37 -6.10 2.20
CA MET A 312 11.36 -7.14 1.17
C MET A 312 9.99 -7.79 1.08
N HIS A 313 9.52 -8.01 -0.13
CA HIS A 313 8.33 -8.79 -0.43
C HIS A 313 8.61 -10.29 -0.27
N ALA A 314 7.76 -10.99 0.46
CA ALA A 314 7.75 -12.44 0.55
C ALA A 314 6.35 -12.95 0.92
N ILE A 315 5.74 -13.74 0.07
CA ILE A 315 4.39 -14.31 0.22
C ILE A 315 4.44 -15.76 0.67
N GLY A 316 5.16 -16.62 -0.07
CA GLY A 316 5.30 -18.02 0.25
C GLY A 316 6.22 -18.27 1.44
N ASP A 317 6.00 -19.39 2.13
CA ASP A 317 6.75 -19.75 3.34
C ASP A 317 8.27 -19.91 3.08
N ALA A 318 8.67 -20.38 1.88
CA ALA A 318 10.07 -20.47 1.51
C ALA A 318 10.72 -19.09 1.29
N ALA A 319 10.00 -18.13 0.72
CA ALA A 319 10.47 -16.75 0.57
C ALA A 319 10.55 -16.02 1.92
N VAL A 320 9.57 -16.24 2.79
CA VAL A 320 9.59 -15.74 4.18
C VAL A 320 10.84 -16.24 4.91
N ASP A 321 11.14 -17.55 4.81
CA ASP A 321 12.34 -18.13 5.42
C ASP A 321 13.62 -17.52 4.84
N GLN A 322 13.69 -17.29 3.52
CA GLN A 322 14.82 -16.63 2.87
C GLN A 322 15.03 -15.20 3.41
N ALA A 323 13.96 -14.42 3.51
CA ALA A 323 14.01 -13.05 4.03
C ALA A 323 14.51 -13.03 5.49
N LEU A 324 13.93 -13.87 6.35
CA LEU A 324 14.30 -13.94 7.77
C LEU A 324 15.73 -14.46 7.98
N ASN A 325 16.22 -15.35 7.12
CA ASN A 325 17.63 -15.78 7.12
C ASN A 325 18.55 -14.60 6.81
N ALA A 326 18.23 -13.83 5.78
CA ALA A 326 19.02 -12.67 5.36
C ALA A 326 19.03 -11.56 6.42
N TYR A 327 17.88 -11.26 7.05
CA TYR A 327 17.83 -10.33 8.17
C TYR A 327 18.66 -10.80 9.37
N ALA A 328 18.59 -12.10 9.70
CA ALA A 328 19.40 -12.68 10.75
C ALA A 328 20.90 -12.58 10.45
N ALA A 329 21.32 -12.85 9.21
CA ALA A 329 22.70 -12.70 8.77
C ALA A 329 23.18 -11.24 8.88
N ALA A 330 22.35 -10.29 8.44
CA ALA A 330 22.67 -8.86 8.51
C ALA A 330 22.80 -8.35 9.94
N LEU A 331 21.89 -8.71 10.85
CA LEU A 331 21.92 -8.30 12.25
C LEU A 331 23.01 -9.03 13.04
N LYS A 332 23.38 -10.24 12.67
CA LYS A 332 24.54 -10.95 13.24
C LYS A 332 25.87 -10.29 12.81
N ASP A 333 25.98 -9.87 11.56
CA ASP A 333 27.17 -9.21 11.01
C ASP A 333 27.38 -7.80 11.60
N TYR A 334 26.32 -7.02 11.67
CA TYR A 334 26.31 -5.67 12.25
C TYR A 334 25.08 -5.48 13.14
N PRO A 335 25.21 -5.73 14.47
CA PRO A 335 24.09 -5.62 15.40
C PRO A 335 23.53 -4.21 15.49
N ARG A 336 22.22 -4.07 15.27
CA ARG A 336 21.44 -2.84 15.48
C ARG A 336 20.31 -3.15 16.46
N LYS A 337 20.25 -2.42 17.59
CA LYS A 337 19.23 -2.63 18.63
C LYS A 337 17.81 -2.38 18.14
N ASP A 338 17.65 -1.48 17.19
CA ASP A 338 16.37 -1.02 16.67
C ASP A 338 16.51 -0.77 15.17
N ALA A 339 16.49 -1.84 14.37
CA ALA A 339 16.59 -1.78 12.92
C ALA A 339 15.22 -1.66 12.26
N ARG A 340 14.18 -2.27 12.87
CA ARG A 340 12.80 -2.34 12.39
C ARG A 340 12.70 -2.67 10.91
N HIS A 341 13.51 -3.62 10.41
CA HIS A 341 13.37 -4.11 9.05
C HIS A 341 11.95 -4.66 8.83
N ILE A 342 11.46 -4.59 7.62
CA ILE A 342 10.07 -4.90 7.29
C ILE A 342 10.02 -6.10 6.34
N LEU A 343 9.16 -7.06 6.64
CA LEU A 343 8.70 -8.07 5.71
C LEU A 343 7.33 -7.62 5.17
N ILE A 344 7.21 -7.46 3.86
CA ILE A 344 5.95 -7.14 3.20
C ILE A 344 5.22 -8.46 2.92
N HIS A 345 3.92 -8.47 3.12
CA HIS A 345 3.00 -9.60 3.06
C HIS A 345 3.21 -10.57 4.22
N GLY A 346 4.07 -11.57 4.08
CA GLY A 346 4.21 -12.60 5.11
C GLY A 346 2.98 -13.50 5.18
N ASP A 347 2.36 -13.78 4.05
CA ASP A 347 1.04 -14.42 3.98
C ASP A 347 1.06 -15.83 4.54
N LEU A 348 2.10 -16.63 4.24
CA LEU A 348 2.28 -17.95 4.83
C LEU A 348 3.42 -17.97 5.85
N MET A 349 3.19 -17.41 7.02
CA MET A 349 4.12 -17.50 8.13
C MET A 349 3.72 -18.62 9.10
N ASN A 350 4.54 -19.66 9.21
CA ASN A 350 4.36 -20.66 10.25
C ASN A 350 4.85 -20.13 11.62
N LYS A 351 4.55 -20.86 12.69
CA LYS A 351 4.90 -20.44 14.07
C LYS A 351 6.41 -20.24 14.27
N ALA A 352 7.26 -21.01 13.61
CA ALA A 352 8.72 -20.86 13.72
C ALA A 352 9.19 -19.57 13.04
N ALA A 353 8.64 -19.24 11.86
CA ALA A 353 8.92 -17.99 11.17
C ALA A 353 8.44 -16.77 11.99
N ILE A 354 7.24 -16.83 12.56
CA ILE A 354 6.70 -15.79 13.45
C ILE A 354 7.62 -15.55 14.65
N GLN A 355 8.02 -16.62 15.33
CA GLN A 355 8.92 -16.54 16.48
C GLN A 355 10.27 -15.94 16.10
N LYS A 356 10.85 -16.38 14.96
CA LYS A 356 12.11 -15.86 14.45
C LYS A 356 12.02 -14.37 14.09
N ALA A 357 10.93 -13.96 13.44
CA ALA A 357 10.68 -12.55 13.11
C ALA A 357 10.60 -11.69 14.38
N ALA A 358 9.92 -12.17 15.43
CA ALA A 358 9.82 -11.50 16.73
C ALA A 358 11.19 -11.36 17.42
N GLU A 359 11.99 -12.42 17.44
CA GLU A 359 13.36 -12.39 18.00
C GLU A 359 14.28 -11.40 17.26
N LEU A 360 14.09 -11.24 15.96
CA LEU A 360 14.86 -10.31 15.13
C LEU A 360 14.30 -8.87 15.16
N GLY A 361 13.14 -8.63 15.77
CA GLY A 361 12.47 -7.34 15.78
C GLY A 361 12.01 -6.87 14.40
N ILE A 362 11.54 -7.81 13.56
CA ILE A 362 11.03 -7.53 12.23
C ILE A 362 9.59 -7.04 12.30
N THR A 363 9.26 -6.02 11.54
CA THR A 363 7.88 -5.56 11.32
C THR A 363 7.26 -6.33 10.17
N ILE A 364 5.97 -6.69 10.28
CA ILE A 364 5.22 -7.31 9.17
C ILE A 364 4.22 -6.29 8.63
N ALA A 365 4.31 -6.00 7.33
CA ALA A 365 3.37 -5.12 6.63
C ALA A 365 2.38 -5.98 5.83
N VAL A 366 1.22 -6.25 6.44
CA VAL A 366 0.18 -7.12 5.90
C VAL A 366 -0.82 -6.37 5.02
N GLN A 367 -1.54 -7.12 4.17
CA GLN A 367 -2.61 -6.60 3.34
C GLN A 367 -3.94 -7.31 3.68
N PRO A 368 -4.70 -6.81 4.67
CA PRO A 368 -5.92 -7.48 5.10
C PRO A 368 -6.93 -7.70 3.98
N ALA A 369 -6.97 -6.79 2.99
CA ALA A 369 -7.87 -6.90 1.85
C ALA A 369 -7.69 -8.18 1.00
N PHE A 370 -6.52 -8.83 1.05
CA PHE A 370 -6.29 -10.12 0.37
C PHE A 370 -7.12 -11.27 0.93
N LEU A 371 -7.63 -11.14 2.17
CA LEU A 371 -8.52 -12.14 2.79
C LEU A 371 -9.98 -12.06 2.28
N ASP A 372 -10.38 -10.95 1.65
CA ASP A 372 -11.72 -10.74 1.08
C ASP A 372 -11.58 -10.07 -0.30
N TRP A 373 -10.87 -10.75 -1.21
CA TRP A 373 -10.49 -10.21 -2.51
C TRP A 373 -11.18 -10.96 -3.66
N PRO A 374 -12.15 -10.35 -4.36
CA PRO A 374 -12.88 -11.02 -5.45
C PRO A 374 -12.00 -11.50 -6.59
N GLN A 375 -10.83 -10.89 -6.80
CA GLN A 375 -9.87 -11.24 -7.83
C GLN A 375 -9.08 -12.52 -7.50
N GLU A 376 -9.00 -12.88 -6.20
CA GLU A 376 -8.45 -14.15 -5.68
C GLU A 376 -9.40 -14.74 -4.64
N PRO A 377 -10.56 -15.30 -5.05
CA PRO A 377 -11.55 -15.78 -4.12
C PRO A 377 -11.05 -16.96 -3.28
N ALA A 378 -11.61 -17.10 -2.08
CA ALA A 378 -11.18 -18.12 -1.11
C ALA A 378 -11.19 -19.54 -1.71
N GLU A 379 -12.20 -19.88 -2.53
CA GLU A 379 -12.32 -21.18 -3.17
C GLU A 379 -11.15 -21.45 -4.13
N TYR A 380 -10.63 -20.40 -4.79
CA TYR A 380 -9.45 -20.53 -5.61
C TYR A 380 -8.20 -20.80 -4.75
N LEU A 381 -8.01 -20.02 -3.69
CA LEU A 381 -6.89 -20.21 -2.75
C LEU A 381 -6.92 -21.61 -2.11
N GLU A 382 -8.11 -22.10 -1.72
CA GLU A 382 -8.28 -23.46 -1.22
C GLU A 382 -7.91 -24.53 -2.26
N SER A 383 -8.23 -24.29 -3.54
CA SER A 383 -7.91 -25.22 -4.61
C SER A 383 -6.42 -25.38 -4.87
N ILE A 384 -5.65 -24.29 -4.70
CA ILE A 384 -4.21 -24.27 -4.99
C ILE A 384 -3.34 -24.52 -3.74
N LEU A 385 -3.80 -24.18 -2.55
CA LEU A 385 -3.04 -24.30 -1.28
C LEU A 385 -3.55 -25.44 -0.38
N GLY A 386 -4.78 -25.95 -0.61
CA GLY A 386 -5.42 -26.93 0.27
C GLY A 386 -5.59 -26.38 1.69
N GLU A 387 -5.27 -27.18 2.71
CA GLU A 387 -5.38 -26.78 4.13
C GLU A 387 -4.53 -25.55 4.51
N ARG A 388 -3.50 -25.21 3.71
CA ARG A 388 -2.65 -24.03 3.95
C ARG A 388 -3.41 -22.72 3.71
N ALA A 389 -4.49 -22.72 2.90
CA ALA A 389 -5.31 -21.54 2.67
C ALA A 389 -5.88 -20.97 3.99
N ALA A 390 -6.25 -21.82 4.95
CA ALA A 390 -6.72 -21.40 6.27
C ALA A 390 -5.64 -20.79 7.17
N GLN A 391 -4.38 -20.83 6.73
CA GLN A 391 -3.22 -20.31 7.48
C GLN A 391 -2.70 -18.98 6.90
N ILE A 392 -3.35 -18.45 5.87
CA ILE A 392 -2.99 -17.15 5.27
C ILE A 392 -3.21 -16.04 6.31
N LEU A 393 -2.23 -15.14 6.41
CA LEU A 393 -2.24 -13.98 7.31
C LEU A 393 -2.56 -14.36 8.78
N PRO A 394 -1.69 -15.07 9.50
CA PRO A 394 -1.93 -15.51 10.88
C PRO A 394 -1.79 -14.33 11.86
N LEU A 395 -2.71 -13.36 11.78
CA LEU A 395 -2.63 -12.06 12.45
C LEU A 395 -2.58 -12.19 13.97
N ARG A 396 -3.42 -13.08 14.57
CA ARG A 396 -3.43 -13.29 16.02
C ARG A 396 -2.11 -13.86 16.50
N ASP A 397 -1.61 -14.90 15.83
CA ASP A 397 -0.32 -15.51 16.17
C ASP A 397 0.83 -14.50 16.07
N MET A 398 0.81 -13.60 15.06
CA MET A 398 1.80 -12.53 14.92
C MET A 398 1.75 -11.54 16.09
N VAL A 399 0.56 -11.05 16.45
CA VAL A 399 0.38 -10.09 17.53
C VAL A 399 0.70 -10.70 18.88
N ASP A 400 0.29 -11.95 19.13
CA ASP A 400 0.58 -12.68 20.38
C ASP A 400 2.08 -12.96 20.57
N ALA A 401 2.83 -13.11 19.46
CA ALA A 401 4.28 -13.21 19.49
C ALA A 401 4.99 -11.87 19.75
N GLY A 402 4.25 -10.76 19.82
CA GLY A 402 4.78 -9.42 20.04
C GLY A 402 5.34 -8.74 18.78
N LEU A 403 4.99 -9.25 17.59
CA LEU A 403 5.37 -8.61 16.33
C LEU A 403 4.66 -7.26 16.18
N LEU A 404 5.37 -6.32 15.59
CA LEU A 404 4.78 -5.08 15.11
C LEU A 404 4.12 -5.35 13.75
N VAL A 405 2.78 -5.46 13.75
CA VAL A 405 1.98 -5.72 12.54
C VAL A 405 1.40 -4.41 12.04
N THR A 406 1.60 -4.09 10.78
CA THR A 406 1.09 -2.88 10.15
C THR A 406 0.28 -3.22 8.90
N SER A 407 -0.77 -2.47 8.61
CA SER A 407 -1.69 -2.76 7.52
C SER A 407 -1.55 -1.75 6.37
N GLY A 408 -1.58 -2.26 5.15
CA GLY A 408 -1.56 -1.51 3.91
C GLY A 408 -2.50 -2.09 2.87
N SER A 409 -2.64 -1.41 1.75
CA SER A 409 -3.54 -1.81 0.65
C SER A 409 -2.85 -2.58 -0.46
N ASP A 410 -1.54 -2.39 -0.61
CA ASP A 410 -0.82 -2.77 -1.83
C ASP A 410 -1.42 -2.14 -3.11
N ALA A 411 -1.98 -0.92 -2.96
CA ALA A 411 -2.59 -0.23 -4.10
C ALA A 411 -1.55 0.00 -5.22
N PRO A 412 -1.95 -0.24 -6.48
CA PRO A 412 -3.32 -0.39 -7.00
C PRO A 412 -3.94 -1.79 -6.89
N CYS A 413 -3.25 -2.83 -6.37
CA CYS A 413 -3.77 -4.20 -6.29
C CYS A 413 -5.11 -4.26 -5.56
N THR A 414 -5.21 -3.69 -4.38
CA THR A 414 -6.49 -3.51 -3.70
C THR A 414 -6.84 -2.04 -3.50
N ILE A 415 -8.10 -1.78 -3.14
CA ILE A 415 -8.58 -0.42 -2.89
C ILE A 415 -8.12 0.02 -1.50
N PRO A 416 -7.43 1.17 -1.36
CA PRO A 416 -7.06 1.71 -0.06
C PRO A 416 -8.30 2.11 0.75
N ASP A 417 -8.71 1.26 1.70
CA ASP A 417 -9.83 1.53 2.61
C ASP A 417 -9.52 1.04 4.03
N PRO A 418 -9.01 1.91 4.92
CA PRO A 418 -8.66 1.51 6.28
C PRO A 418 -9.84 0.98 7.11
N ILE A 419 -11.06 1.50 6.88
CA ILE A 419 -12.26 1.02 7.61
C ILE A 419 -12.57 -0.43 7.21
N GLU A 420 -12.51 -0.73 5.91
CA GLU A 420 -12.67 -2.10 5.42
C GLU A 420 -11.55 -3.01 5.92
N GLY A 421 -10.29 -2.56 5.88
CA GLY A 421 -9.16 -3.33 6.39
C GLY A 421 -9.26 -3.64 7.89
N ILE A 422 -9.70 -2.67 8.72
CA ILE A 422 -9.98 -2.89 10.15
C ILE A 422 -11.12 -3.91 10.31
N HIS A 423 -12.18 -3.80 9.49
CA HIS A 423 -13.28 -4.77 9.51
C HIS A 423 -12.77 -6.19 9.21
N ILE A 424 -11.96 -6.36 8.17
CA ILE A 424 -11.42 -7.67 7.77
C ILE A 424 -10.50 -8.25 8.86
N CYS A 425 -9.62 -7.44 9.46
CA CYS A 425 -8.80 -7.88 10.59
C CYS A 425 -9.64 -8.43 11.75
N CYS A 426 -10.78 -7.80 12.05
CA CYS A 426 -11.68 -8.23 13.13
C CYS A 426 -12.56 -9.42 12.75
N ASN A 427 -12.84 -9.61 11.46
CA ASN A 427 -13.71 -10.66 10.89
C ASN A 427 -12.91 -11.63 10.01
N HIS A 428 -11.68 -11.94 10.40
CA HIS A 428 -10.81 -12.86 9.67
C HIS A 428 -11.54 -14.17 9.31
N PRO A 429 -11.37 -14.71 8.06
CA PRO A 429 -12.01 -15.97 7.65
C PRO A 429 -11.73 -17.14 8.60
N ASN A 430 -10.51 -17.22 9.15
CA ASN A 430 -10.20 -18.07 10.30
C ASN A 430 -10.42 -17.28 11.59
N PRO A 431 -11.50 -17.51 12.36
CA PRO A 431 -11.82 -16.72 13.54
C PRO A 431 -10.74 -16.76 14.64
N ALA A 432 -9.89 -17.80 14.65
CA ALA A 432 -8.78 -17.91 15.60
C ALA A 432 -7.66 -16.88 15.31
N GLN A 433 -7.63 -16.31 14.12
CA GLN A 433 -6.66 -15.30 13.70
C GLN A 433 -7.21 -13.86 13.76
N ALA A 434 -8.48 -13.69 14.14
CA ALA A 434 -9.10 -12.37 14.22
C ALA A 434 -8.43 -11.49 15.30
N LEU A 435 -8.26 -10.21 14.98
CA LEU A 435 -7.81 -9.19 15.93
C LEU A 435 -9.00 -8.57 16.68
N THR A 436 -8.72 -7.98 17.83
CA THR A 436 -9.67 -7.08 18.49
C THR A 436 -9.78 -5.76 17.70
N PRO A 437 -10.90 -5.02 17.79
CA PRO A 437 -11.03 -3.72 17.13
C PRO A 437 -9.94 -2.72 17.52
N GLU A 438 -9.45 -2.77 18.76
CA GLU A 438 -8.35 -1.94 19.23
C GLU A 438 -7.03 -2.28 18.52
N GLU A 439 -6.68 -3.56 18.46
CA GLU A 439 -5.48 -4.02 17.76
C GLU A 439 -5.56 -3.71 16.26
N ALA A 440 -6.68 -4.01 15.62
CA ALA A 440 -6.92 -3.71 14.22
C ALA A 440 -6.79 -2.20 13.93
N LEU A 441 -7.31 -1.33 14.80
CA LEU A 441 -7.13 0.12 14.69
C LEU A 441 -5.65 0.51 14.83
N LYS A 442 -4.90 -0.12 15.73
CA LYS A 442 -3.46 0.13 15.92
C LYS A 442 -2.62 -0.28 14.71
N THR A 443 -3.04 -1.31 13.94
CA THR A 443 -2.35 -1.68 12.69
C THR A 443 -2.42 -0.59 11.63
N TYR A 444 -3.40 0.31 11.70
CA TYR A 444 -3.59 1.45 10.80
C TYR A 444 -3.20 2.80 11.42
N THR A 445 -2.74 2.85 12.67
CA THR A 445 -2.44 4.12 13.36
C THR A 445 -1.07 4.11 14.04
N LEU A 446 -0.97 3.65 15.28
CA LEU A 446 0.24 3.72 16.10
C LEU A 446 1.37 2.84 15.56
N TRP A 447 1.07 1.61 15.20
CA TRP A 447 2.10 0.65 14.78
C TRP A 447 2.78 1.03 13.47
N PRO A 448 2.08 1.56 12.44
CA PRO A 448 2.71 2.19 11.28
C PRO A 448 3.71 3.30 11.61
N ALA A 449 3.34 4.21 12.50
CA ALA A 449 4.23 5.28 12.91
C ALA A 449 5.48 4.74 13.65
N ARG A 450 5.31 3.70 14.48
CA ARG A 450 6.42 3.00 15.12
C ARG A 450 7.33 2.32 14.12
N SER A 451 6.76 1.63 13.14
CA SER A 451 7.56 0.90 12.14
C SER A 451 8.53 1.80 11.38
N ALA A 452 8.19 3.06 11.17
CA ALA A 452 9.00 4.05 10.45
C ALA A 452 9.68 5.10 11.34
N PHE A 453 9.79 4.86 12.66
CA PHE A 453 10.44 5.77 13.63
C PHE A 453 9.79 7.16 13.75
N ASP A 454 8.53 7.31 13.35
CA ASP A 454 7.77 8.56 13.37
C ASP A 454 6.76 8.64 14.52
N ASP A 455 6.77 7.68 15.46
CA ASP A 455 5.79 7.59 16.56
C ASP A 455 5.90 8.69 17.62
N ASN A 456 6.95 9.49 17.58
CA ASN A 456 7.07 10.76 18.33
C ASN A 456 6.20 11.88 17.74
N LEU A 457 5.77 11.77 16.48
CA LEU A 457 5.02 12.82 15.77
C LEU A 457 3.65 12.36 15.28
N TYR A 458 3.46 11.07 14.99
CA TYR A 458 2.24 10.51 14.36
C TYR A 458 1.69 9.31 15.14
N GLY A 459 0.57 8.78 14.70
CA GLY A 459 0.02 7.49 15.12
C GLY A 459 -0.84 7.51 16.38
N SER A 460 -0.85 8.60 17.17
CA SER A 460 -1.74 8.72 18.34
C SER A 460 -2.13 10.16 18.62
N LEU A 461 -3.26 10.35 19.37
CA LEU A 461 -3.76 11.66 19.79
C LEU A 461 -3.19 12.02 21.16
N THR A 462 -1.89 12.30 21.22
CA THR A 462 -1.21 12.69 22.46
C THR A 462 -0.55 14.06 22.33
N PRO A 463 -0.43 14.85 23.43
CA PRO A 463 0.23 16.14 23.38
C PRO A 463 1.66 16.06 22.80
N GLY A 464 2.02 17.02 21.96
CA GLY A 464 3.29 17.10 21.24
C GLY A 464 3.25 16.55 19.82
N LYS A 465 2.30 15.66 19.50
CA LYS A 465 2.15 15.06 18.16
C LYS A 465 1.38 15.94 17.19
N LYS A 466 1.49 15.63 15.91
CA LYS A 466 0.75 16.29 14.83
C LYS A 466 -0.74 16.05 14.99
N ALA A 467 -1.53 17.09 14.83
CA ALA A 467 -2.98 17.02 14.90
C ALA A 467 -3.56 16.52 13.57
N SER A 468 -3.28 15.23 13.28
CA SER A 468 -3.82 14.51 12.13
C SER A 468 -4.78 13.44 12.63
N PHE A 469 -6.08 13.55 12.28
CA PHE A 469 -7.14 12.72 12.83
C PHE A 469 -8.35 12.60 11.90
N VAL A 470 -9.12 11.55 12.10
CA VAL A 470 -10.35 11.23 11.38
C VAL A 470 -11.53 11.34 12.34
N VAL A 471 -12.63 11.89 11.86
CA VAL A 471 -13.92 11.96 12.57
C VAL A 471 -14.84 10.90 11.99
N LEU A 472 -15.30 9.98 12.83
CA LEU A 472 -16.16 8.86 12.48
C LEU A 472 -17.57 9.05 13.04
N ASP A 473 -18.57 8.51 12.36
CA ASP A 473 -19.97 8.56 12.85
C ASP A 473 -20.31 7.45 13.85
N LYS A 474 -19.41 6.46 14.02
CA LYS A 474 -19.56 5.36 14.96
C LYS A 474 -18.27 5.13 15.75
N ASP A 475 -18.43 4.63 16.97
CA ASP A 475 -17.30 4.15 17.75
C ASP A 475 -16.98 2.69 17.35
N ILE A 476 -15.95 2.52 16.52
CA ILE A 476 -15.54 1.23 16.00
C ILE A 476 -15.03 0.25 17.08
N LEU A 477 -14.72 0.74 18.31
CA LEU A 477 -14.35 -0.12 19.43
C LEU A 477 -15.57 -0.66 20.19
N SER A 478 -16.76 -0.03 20.01
CA SER A 478 -17.96 -0.36 20.80
C SER A 478 -19.07 -1.00 19.97
N ILE A 479 -19.08 -0.84 18.64
CA ILE A 479 -20.08 -1.49 17.77
C ILE A 479 -19.74 -2.96 17.54
N PRO A 480 -20.73 -3.80 17.13
CA PRO A 480 -20.43 -5.16 16.66
C PRO A 480 -19.38 -5.13 15.55
N LYS A 481 -18.42 -6.07 15.60
CA LYS A 481 -17.31 -6.09 14.64
C LYS A 481 -17.79 -6.24 13.18
N GLU A 482 -18.94 -6.91 12.99
CA GLU A 482 -19.59 -7.07 11.69
C GLU A 482 -20.05 -5.75 11.09
N ASP A 483 -20.33 -4.75 11.92
CA ASP A 483 -20.83 -3.43 11.53
C ASP A 483 -19.69 -2.41 11.26
N ILE A 484 -18.44 -2.73 11.52
CA ILE A 484 -17.30 -1.81 11.36
C ILE A 484 -17.26 -1.23 9.95
N ARG A 485 -17.44 -2.05 8.90
CA ARG A 485 -17.45 -1.61 7.49
C ARG A 485 -18.53 -0.58 7.15
N THR A 486 -19.55 -0.45 7.99
CA THR A 486 -20.64 0.53 7.79
C THR A 486 -20.31 1.91 8.37
N THR A 487 -19.14 2.08 9.03
CA THR A 487 -18.70 3.34 9.62
C THR A 487 -18.34 4.34 8.54
N LYS A 488 -18.79 5.59 8.70
CA LYS A 488 -18.55 6.66 7.73
C LYS A 488 -17.60 7.71 8.27
N ILE A 489 -16.68 8.15 7.44
CA ILE A 489 -15.81 9.29 7.71
C ILE A 489 -16.62 10.58 7.53
N ARG A 490 -16.72 11.40 8.59
CA ARG A 490 -17.43 12.68 8.63
C ARG A 490 -16.49 13.87 8.44
N GLY A 491 -15.22 13.66 8.59
CA GLY A 491 -14.21 14.67 8.37
C GLY A 491 -12.80 14.15 8.59
N VAL A 492 -11.87 14.74 7.88
CA VAL A 492 -10.45 14.44 8.00
C VAL A 492 -9.72 15.72 8.34
N PHE A 493 -8.78 15.64 9.27
CA PHE A 493 -7.92 16.75 9.65
C PHE A 493 -6.47 16.29 9.53
N LEU A 494 -5.69 17.04 8.78
CA LEU A 494 -4.27 16.79 8.58
C LEU A 494 -3.47 18.01 9.03
N ASN A 495 -2.50 17.77 9.90
CA ASN A 495 -1.67 18.85 10.47
C ASN A 495 -2.51 20.02 11.03
N GLY A 496 -3.56 19.71 11.80
CA GLY A 496 -4.44 20.67 12.45
C GLY A 496 -5.42 21.41 11.52
N ARG A 497 -5.48 21.09 10.25
CA ARG A 497 -6.38 21.70 9.26
C ARG A 497 -7.38 20.67 8.73
N ARG A 498 -8.65 21.09 8.61
CA ARG A 498 -9.66 20.25 7.97
C ARG A 498 -9.27 20.07 6.49
N PHE A 499 -9.13 18.83 6.07
CA PHE A 499 -8.87 18.50 4.69
C PHE A 499 -10.09 18.79 3.81
N ARG A 500 -9.83 19.28 2.63
CA ARG A 500 -10.80 19.45 1.55
C ARG A 500 -10.06 19.22 0.24
N PRO A 501 -10.58 18.36 -0.66
CA PRO A 501 -9.97 18.17 -1.97
C PRO A 501 -9.97 19.47 -2.77
N SER A 502 -9.04 19.62 -3.65
CA SER A 502 -8.92 20.77 -4.57
C SER A 502 -9.95 20.63 -5.69
N GLU A 503 -10.61 21.72 -6.07
CA GLU A 503 -11.56 21.70 -7.20
C GLU A 503 -10.86 21.38 -8.53
N ARG A 504 -9.59 21.80 -8.65
CA ARG A 504 -8.77 21.59 -9.87
C ARG A 504 -7.29 21.52 -9.51
N PHE A 505 -6.52 20.86 -10.37
CA PHE A 505 -5.06 20.88 -10.28
C PHE A 505 -4.50 22.27 -10.60
N SER A 506 -3.50 22.69 -9.81
CA SER A 506 -2.82 23.97 -9.97
C SER A 506 -1.33 23.83 -9.68
N MET A 507 -0.50 23.82 -10.72
CA MET A 507 0.96 23.80 -10.59
C MET A 507 1.52 24.91 -9.70
N PRO A 508 1.07 26.20 -9.84
CA PRO A 508 1.56 27.27 -8.95
C PRO A 508 1.24 27.02 -7.48
N GLU A 509 0.04 26.52 -7.17
CA GLU A 509 -0.35 26.22 -5.79
C GLU A 509 0.45 25.05 -5.21
N LEU A 510 0.65 23.99 -6.00
CA LEU A 510 1.48 22.86 -5.61
C LEU A 510 2.93 23.31 -5.34
N ALA A 511 3.52 24.11 -6.24
CA ALA A 511 4.85 24.65 -6.06
C ALA A 511 4.98 25.52 -4.80
N LEU A 512 3.96 26.36 -4.52
CA LEU A 512 3.93 27.19 -3.30
C LEU A 512 3.87 26.33 -2.03
N ARG A 513 3.06 25.25 -2.02
CA ARG A 513 3.00 24.28 -0.90
C ARG A 513 4.35 23.60 -0.68
N ILE A 514 4.99 23.12 -1.76
CA ILE A 514 6.31 22.52 -1.70
C ILE A 514 7.34 23.50 -1.11
N LEU A 515 7.39 24.74 -1.61
CA LEU A 515 8.33 25.76 -1.13
C LEU A 515 8.09 26.17 0.32
N HIS A 516 6.82 26.21 0.76
CA HIS A 516 6.47 26.52 2.14
C HIS A 516 7.00 25.44 3.08
N ASN A 517 6.77 24.17 2.76
CA ASN A 517 7.16 23.05 3.60
C ASN A 517 8.68 22.78 3.57
N PHE A 518 9.39 23.17 2.50
CA PHE A 518 10.86 23.15 2.49
C PHE A 518 11.53 24.07 3.52
N ARG A 519 10.79 25.05 4.02
CA ARG A 519 11.32 26.00 5.04
C ARG A 519 11.01 25.55 6.48
N GLU A 520 10.16 24.55 6.64
CA GLU A 520 9.75 24.01 7.95
C GLU A 520 10.50 22.71 8.31
N ASP A 521 11.12 22.02 7.31
CA ASP A 521 12.04 20.87 7.46
C ASP A 521 13.48 21.40 7.74
#